data_51c7040017e30ec3cad3d938d43212ff
#
_entry.id   51c7040017e30ec3cad3d938d43212ff
#
_cell.length_a   1.000
_cell.length_b   1.000
_cell.length_c   1.000
_cell.angle_alpha   90.00
_cell.angle_beta   90.00
_cell.angle_gamma   90.00
#
_symmetry.space_group_name_H-M   'P 1'
#
loop_
_entity.id
_entity.type
_entity.pdbx_description
1 polymer ?
#
loop_
_entity_poly.entity_id
_entity_poly.type
_entity_poly.pdbx_seq_one_letter_code
_entity_poly.pdbx_strand_id
1 'polypeptide(L)'
;MQTLREKIENIRFILLDMDGTMFNAAHRIDAETADVMRQLMDKGYYVAAATGRGLATLQPLLNPLGLRFNAPSVGSAGGEVGEAGCVGSERLFTHAFPREELLQLLRFVLSVGANFCTDGIGRVFVSEAAGTDTYQFKDSRIAKEMGCAYPEVVQLHTETLEQQLGEGEVFKILIWHENDAQRDAIFDFLEAHPGIHGFSTARTMMEALPTGVDKAAGVQIAAEKLGLTPAQCCVFGDSGNDVAMLKAAGLSVAMQNASDDVLAVADLVTDYPNSEFGAARMLQKLFLSEE
;
A
#
# COMPACT_ATOMS: atom_id res chain seq x y z
N MET A 1 29.77 -5.70 -9.62
CA MET A 1 28.61 -4.81 -9.39
C MET A 1 28.14 -4.29 -10.74
N GLN A 2 26.84 -4.36 -11.03
CA GLN A 2 26.27 -3.70 -12.21
C GLN A 2 26.40 -2.19 -12.09
N THR A 3 26.68 -1.51 -13.20
CA THR A 3 26.64 -0.06 -13.27
C THR A 3 25.18 0.43 -13.18
N LEU A 4 24.96 1.71 -12.82
CA LEU A 4 23.61 2.28 -12.80
C LEU A 4 22.94 2.18 -14.18
N ARG A 5 23.70 2.41 -15.26
CA ARG A 5 23.21 2.28 -16.64
C ARG A 5 22.71 0.86 -16.93
N GLU A 6 23.47 -0.17 -16.57
CA GLU A 6 23.06 -1.56 -16.75
C GLU A 6 21.80 -1.92 -15.93
N LYS A 7 21.68 -1.37 -14.72
CA LYS A 7 20.46 -1.52 -13.91
C LYS A 7 19.25 -0.92 -14.65
N ILE A 8 19.36 0.32 -15.12
CA ILE A 8 18.27 1.05 -15.82
C ILE A 8 17.87 0.29 -17.10
N GLU A 9 18.84 -0.14 -17.92
CA GLU A 9 18.59 -0.88 -19.16
C GLU A 9 17.87 -2.23 -18.93
N ASN A 10 18.02 -2.83 -17.74
CA ASN A 10 17.36 -4.07 -17.36
C ASN A 10 15.92 -3.88 -16.88
N ILE A 11 15.51 -2.69 -16.47
CA ILE A 11 14.18 -2.44 -15.90
C ILE A 11 13.09 -2.63 -16.94
N ARG A 12 12.01 -3.30 -16.54
CA ARG A 12 10.79 -3.52 -17.32
C ARG A 12 9.52 -3.18 -16.55
N PHE A 13 9.58 -3.19 -15.22
CA PHE A 13 8.44 -2.97 -14.36
C PHE A 13 8.77 -1.90 -13.31
N ILE A 14 7.94 -0.87 -13.22
CA ILE A 14 8.07 0.26 -12.33
C ILE A 14 6.91 0.24 -11.35
N LEU A 15 7.21 0.17 -10.05
CA LEU A 15 6.22 0.18 -8.99
C LEU A 15 6.49 1.37 -8.06
N LEU A 16 5.44 2.09 -7.74
CA LEU A 16 5.53 3.25 -6.86
C LEU A 16 4.64 3.04 -5.64
N ASP A 17 5.17 3.35 -4.45
CA ASP A 17 4.30 3.60 -3.32
C ASP A 17 3.41 4.82 -3.59
N MET A 18 2.34 4.97 -2.82
CA MET A 18 1.37 6.05 -3.05
C MET A 18 1.54 7.19 -2.04
N ASP A 19 1.35 6.91 -0.75
CA ASP A 19 1.36 7.92 0.30
C ASP A 19 2.81 8.35 0.60
N GLY A 20 3.16 9.62 0.36
CA GLY A 20 4.53 10.12 0.53
C GLY A 20 5.45 9.90 -0.68
N THR A 21 5.01 9.17 -1.70
CA THR A 21 5.76 8.89 -2.93
C THR A 21 5.06 9.46 -4.16
N MET A 22 3.94 8.84 -4.59
CA MET A 22 3.18 9.26 -5.78
C MET A 22 2.21 10.38 -5.47
N PHE A 23 1.70 10.44 -4.24
CA PHE A 23 0.77 11.47 -3.79
C PHE A 23 1.49 12.74 -3.37
N ASN A 24 0.90 13.87 -3.73
CA ASN A 24 1.28 15.17 -3.22
C ASN A 24 0.80 15.40 -1.77
N ALA A 25 1.08 16.57 -1.20
CA ALA A 25 0.66 16.94 0.15
C ALA A 25 -0.88 16.97 0.37
N ALA A 26 -1.67 16.99 -0.70
CA ALA A 26 -3.13 16.90 -0.66
C ALA A 26 -3.65 15.45 -0.81
N HIS A 27 -2.78 14.44 -0.72
CA HIS A 27 -3.07 13.02 -0.93
C HIS A 27 -3.73 12.73 -2.29
N ARG A 28 -3.22 13.37 -3.34
CA ARG A 28 -3.70 13.21 -4.72
C ARG A 28 -2.54 13.03 -5.68
N ILE A 29 -2.79 12.35 -6.79
CA ILE A 29 -1.86 12.29 -7.92
C ILE A 29 -2.08 13.56 -8.75
N ASP A 30 -0.99 14.25 -9.07
CA ASP A 30 -1.03 15.40 -9.97
C ASP A 30 -1.09 14.94 -11.43
N ALA A 31 -1.64 15.81 -12.29
CA ALA A 31 -1.73 15.56 -13.73
C ALA A 31 -0.35 15.30 -14.35
N GLU A 32 0.69 16.05 -13.92
CA GLU A 32 2.07 15.86 -14.36
C GLU A 32 2.60 14.45 -14.05
N THR A 33 2.39 13.99 -12.84
CA THR A 33 2.78 12.62 -12.43
C THR A 33 2.02 11.56 -13.24
N ALA A 34 0.72 11.75 -13.44
CA ALA A 34 -0.08 10.85 -14.26
C ALA A 34 0.37 10.81 -15.73
N ASP A 35 0.77 11.95 -16.29
CA ASP A 35 1.27 12.05 -17.67
C ASP A 35 2.62 11.34 -17.84
N VAL A 36 3.52 11.45 -16.86
CA VAL A 36 4.79 10.71 -16.87
C VAL A 36 4.53 9.20 -16.85
N MET A 37 3.58 8.74 -16.04
CA MET A 37 3.22 7.31 -16.01
C MET A 37 2.66 6.82 -17.35
N ARG A 38 1.80 7.61 -18.01
CA ARG A 38 1.31 7.26 -19.36
C ARG A 38 2.44 7.17 -20.38
N GLN A 39 3.36 8.14 -20.38
CA GLN A 39 4.53 8.12 -21.27
C GLN A 39 5.40 6.88 -21.05
N LEU A 40 5.58 6.44 -19.81
CA LEU A 40 6.30 5.20 -19.50
C LEU A 40 5.57 3.97 -20.05
N MET A 41 4.25 3.90 -19.86
CA MET A 41 3.43 2.81 -20.41
C MET A 41 3.46 2.80 -21.94
N ASP A 42 3.41 3.96 -22.59
CA ASP A 42 3.51 4.11 -24.04
C ASP A 42 4.90 3.69 -24.59
N LYS A 43 5.96 3.87 -23.79
CA LYS A 43 7.31 3.34 -24.10
C LYS A 43 7.46 1.82 -23.84
N GLY A 44 6.42 1.16 -23.33
CA GLY A 44 6.38 -0.28 -23.11
C GLY A 44 6.85 -0.74 -21.73
N TYR A 45 7.01 0.17 -20.77
CA TYR A 45 7.20 -0.22 -19.38
C TYR A 45 5.89 -0.68 -18.76
N TYR A 46 5.95 -1.68 -17.89
CA TYR A 46 4.89 -1.97 -16.97
C TYR A 46 4.94 -0.97 -15.81
N VAL A 47 3.79 -0.41 -15.45
CA VAL A 47 3.68 0.58 -14.36
C VAL A 47 2.53 0.18 -13.43
N ALA A 48 2.78 0.18 -12.13
CA ALA A 48 1.80 -0.17 -11.10
C ALA A 48 2.05 0.53 -9.77
N ALA A 49 1.10 0.43 -8.85
CA ALA A 49 1.27 0.83 -7.46
C ALA A 49 1.78 -0.32 -6.58
N ALA A 50 2.53 0.01 -5.52
CA ALA A 50 2.86 -0.89 -4.41
C ALA A 50 2.53 -0.18 -3.09
N THR A 51 1.32 -0.37 -2.57
CA THR A 51 0.74 0.49 -1.53
C THR A 51 0.25 -0.29 -0.32
N GLY A 52 0.25 0.40 0.83
CA GLY A 52 -0.44 -0.07 2.03
C GLY A 52 -1.97 0.03 1.95
N ARG A 53 -2.54 0.69 0.93
CA ARG A 53 -3.99 0.79 0.72
C ARG A 53 -4.55 -0.46 0.05
N GLY A 54 -5.81 -0.78 0.34
CA GLY A 54 -6.52 -1.81 -0.41
C GLY A 54 -6.74 -1.41 -1.87
N LEU A 55 -6.48 -2.31 -2.83
CA LEU A 55 -6.57 -2.00 -4.27
C LEU A 55 -7.96 -1.51 -4.68
N ALA A 56 -9.02 -2.04 -4.07
CA ALA A 56 -10.39 -1.63 -4.34
C ALA A 56 -10.69 -0.19 -3.92
N THR A 57 -9.92 0.38 -2.98
CA THR A 57 -10.10 1.75 -2.47
C THR A 57 -9.47 2.82 -3.37
N LEU A 58 -8.69 2.43 -4.38
CA LEU A 58 -7.91 3.36 -5.19
C LEU A 58 -8.71 4.04 -6.31
N GLN A 59 -9.90 3.56 -6.64
CA GLN A 59 -10.69 4.08 -7.76
C GLN A 59 -10.96 5.60 -7.69
N PRO A 60 -11.39 6.17 -6.56
CA PRO A 60 -11.62 7.61 -6.47
C PRO A 60 -10.34 8.45 -6.59
N LEU A 61 -9.17 7.83 -6.43
CA LEU A 61 -7.88 8.49 -6.55
C LEU A 61 -7.32 8.46 -7.98
N LEU A 62 -7.63 7.42 -8.75
CA LEU A 62 -7.15 7.20 -10.12
C LEU A 62 -8.10 7.75 -11.19
N ASN A 63 -9.41 7.61 -10.99
CA ASN A 63 -10.44 7.98 -11.96
C ASN A 63 -10.43 9.45 -12.40
N PRO A 64 -10.21 10.45 -11.52
CA PRO A 64 -10.19 11.86 -11.90
C PRO A 64 -9.19 12.19 -13.01
N LEU A 65 -8.12 11.41 -13.08
CA LEU A 65 -7.06 11.56 -14.06
C LEU A 65 -7.19 10.58 -15.24
N GLY A 66 -8.19 9.68 -15.21
CA GLY A 66 -8.28 8.57 -16.16
C GLY A 66 -7.04 7.68 -16.14
N LEU A 67 -6.31 7.66 -15.02
CA LEU A 67 -5.11 6.84 -14.88
C LEU A 67 -5.50 5.39 -14.64
N ARG A 68 -4.97 4.50 -15.49
CA ARG A 68 -5.06 3.05 -15.32
C ARG A 68 -3.67 2.47 -15.46
N PHE A 69 -3.24 1.72 -14.47
CA PHE A 69 -2.00 0.96 -14.56
C PHE A 69 -2.14 -0.19 -15.56
N ASN A 70 -1.07 -0.49 -16.28
CA ASN A 70 -1.03 -1.56 -17.29
C ASN A 70 -0.46 -2.89 -16.75
N ALA A 71 -0.27 -2.97 -15.43
CA ALA A 71 0.32 -4.11 -14.74
C ALA A 71 -0.37 -4.36 -13.39
N PRO A 72 -0.24 -5.55 -12.79
CA PRO A 72 -0.76 -5.85 -11.48
C PRO A 72 -0.13 -4.97 -10.41
N SER A 73 -0.97 -4.31 -9.62
CA SER A 73 -0.57 -3.54 -8.44
C SER A 73 -0.54 -4.41 -7.19
N VAL A 74 0.26 -4.01 -6.23
CA VAL A 74 0.38 -4.58 -4.90
C VAL A 74 -0.41 -3.70 -3.93
N GLY A 75 -1.38 -4.26 -3.26
CA GLY A 75 -2.21 -3.59 -2.26
C GLY A 75 -2.10 -4.22 -0.88
N SER A 76 -2.71 -3.54 0.11
CA SER A 76 -2.76 -3.99 1.50
C SER A 76 -1.38 -4.42 2.03
N ALA A 77 -0.33 -3.65 1.68
CA ALA A 77 1.07 -3.92 2.01
C ALA A 77 1.59 -5.31 1.57
N GLY A 78 1.05 -5.89 0.48
CA GLY A 78 1.42 -7.21 -0.04
C GLY A 78 0.33 -8.27 0.16
N GLY A 79 -0.73 -7.96 0.90
CA GLY A 79 -1.84 -8.90 1.15
C GLY A 79 -2.70 -9.20 -0.08
N GLU A 80 -2.62 -8.38 -1.11
CA GLU A 80 -3.31 -8.60 -2.39
C GLU A 80 -2.48 -8.12 -3.59
N VAL A 81 -2.61 -8.82 -4.71
CA VAL A 81 -2.03 -8.44 -6.00
C VAL A 81 -3.11 -8.53 -7.07
N GLY A 82 -3.28 -7.47 -7.87
CA GLY A 82 -4.30 -7.41 -8.90
C GLY A 82 -4.48 -6.04 -9.52
N GLU A 83 -5.62 -5.83 -10.18
CA GLU A 83 -5.97 -4.55 -10.79
C GLU A 83 -6.30 -3.51 -9.71
N ALA A 84 -5.65 -2.35 -9.80
CA ALA A 84 -5.91 -1.22 -8.90
C ALA A 84 -7.17 -0.45 -9.28
N GLY A 85 -7.93 0.01 -8.28
CA GLY A 85 -9.09 0.88 -8.49
C GLY A 85 -10.35 0.18 -9.00
N CYS A 86 -10.43 -1.16 -8.93
CA CYS A 86 -11.58 -1.92 -9.34
C CYS A 86 -12.18 -2.71 -8.18
N VAL A 87 -13.39 -2.33 -7.76
CA VAL A 87 -14.17 -3.11 -6.78
C VAL A 87 -14.73 -4.35 -7.48
N GLY A 88 -14.46 -5.53 -6.94
CA GLY A 88 -14.94 -6.79 -7.47
C GLY A 88 -14.15 -7.35 -8.66
N SER A 89 -13.02 -6.74 -9.05
CA SER A 89 -12.09 -7.38 -9.97
C SER A 89 -11.42 -8.59 -9.33
N GLU A 90 -11.12 -9.59 -10.14
CA GLU A 90 -10.38 -10.77 -9.68
C GLU A 90 -9.00 -10.37 -9.16
N ARG A 91 -8.62 -10.93 -8.02
CA ARG A 91 -7.26 -10.82 -7.50
C ARG A 91 -6.42 -11.96 -8.04
N LEU A 92 -5.22 -11.64 -8.51
CA LEU A 92 -4.23 -12.63 -8.95
C LEU A 92 -3.61 -13.38 -7.77
N PHE A 93 -3.63 -12.74 -6.61
CA PHE A 93 -3.15 -13.29 -5.34
C PHE A 93 -3.86 -12.58 -4.17
N THR A 94 -4.18 -13.34 -3.13
CA THR A 94 -4.61 -12.84 -1.83
C THR A 94 -3.97 -13.64 -0.70
N HIS A 95 -3.65 -12.96 0.40
CA HIS A 95 -3.24 -13.58 1.65
C HIS A 95 -3.95 -12.87 2.79
N ALA A 96 -5.08 -13.41 3.17
CA ALA A 96 -5.93 -12.89 4.25
C ALA A 96 -5.50 -13.43 5.61
N PHE A 97 -5.88 -12.73 6.68
CA PHE A 97 -5.78 -13.26 8.03
C PHE A 97 -6.58 -14.56 8.16
N PRO A 98 -6.03 -15.58 8.83
CA PRO A 98 -6.84 -16.69 9.32
C PRO A 98 -7.94 -16.15 10.23
N ARG A 99 -9.19 -16.58 9.98
CA ARG A 99 -10.38 -16.01 10.64
C ARG A 99 -10.30 -15.99 12.17
N GLU A 100 -9.82 -17.08 12.75
CA GLU A 100 -9.70 -17.21 14.22
C GLU A 100 -8.72 -16.17 14.79
N GLU A 101 -7.56 -16.04 14.17
CA GLU A 101 -6.53 -15.07 14.58
C GLU A 101 -7.02 -13.63 14.38
N LEU A 102 -7.74 -13.37 13.29
CA LEU A 102 -8.35 -12.06 13.03
C LEU A 102 -9.32 -11.69 14.16
N LEU A 103 -10.24 -12.59 14.50
CA LEU A 103 -11.22 -12.35 15.56
C LEU A 103 -10.56 -12.13 16.92
N GLN A 104 -9.53 -12.89 17.24
CA GLN A 104 -8.77 -12.74 18.49
C GLN A 104 -8.09 -11.37 18.53
N LEU A 105 -7.41 -10.95 17.44
CA LEU A 105 -6.76 -9.65 17.36
C LEU A 105 -7.75 -8.49 17.48
N LEU A 106 -8.85 -8.51 16.72
CA LEU A 106 -9.83 -7.43 16.75
C LEU A 106 -10.49 -7.30 18.14
N ARG A 107 -10.84 -8.42 18.78
CA ARG A 107 -11.37 -8.43 20.16
C ARG A 107 -10.34 -7.87 21.15
N PHE A 108 -9.08 -8.26 21.00
CA PHE A 108 -8.02 -7.76 21.87
C PHE A 108 -7.82 -6.25 21.72
N VAL A 109 -7.70 -5.76 20.49
CA VAL A 109 -7.54 -4.32 20.19
C VAL A 109 -8.66 -3.50 20.82
N LEU A 110 -9.91 -3.95 20.68
CA LEU A 110 -11.06 -3.29 21.32
C LEU A 110 -11.00 -3.38 22.85
N SER A 111 -10.55 -4.50 23.43
CA SER A 111 -10.48 -4.69 24.88
C SER A 111 -9.49 -3.77 25.58
N VAL A 112 -8.42 -3.35 24.88
CA VAL A 112 -7.45 -2.38 25.39
C VAL A 112 -7.85 -0.94 25.08
N GLY A 113 -9.02 -0.71 24.47
CA GLY A 113 -9.55 0.62 24.12
C GLY A 113 -8.89 1.27 22.91
N ALA A 114 -8.19 0.48 22.09
CA ALA A 114 -7.64 0.95 20.82
C ALA A 114 -8.68 0.82 19.70
N ASN A 115 -8.41 1.51 18.59
CA ASN A 115 -9.29 1.55 17.42
C ASN A 115 -8.62 0.95 16.21
N PHE A 116 -9.39 0.51 15.23
CA PHE A 116 -8.85 -0.07 14.00
C PHE A 116 -9.70 0.24 12.77
N CYS A 117 -9.06 0.13 11.61
CA CYS A 117 -9.73 -0.14 10.35
C CYS A 117 -8.99 -1.25 9.58
N THR A 118 -9.69 -1.85 8.63
CA THR A 118 -9.14 -2.97 7.84
C THR A 118 -9.21 -2.67 6.36
N ASP A 119 -8.38 -3.40 5.58
CA ASP A 119 -8.52 -3.50 4.13
C ASP A 119 -8.99 -4.92 3.76
N GLY A 120 -9.96 -5.01 2.85
CA GLY A 120 -10.52 -6.29 2.39
C GLY A 120 -11.22 -6.17 1.04
N ILE A 121 -11.63 -7.30 0.46
CA ILE A 121 -12.36 -7.32 -0.81
C ILE A 121 -13.83 -6.99 -0.56
N GLY A 122 -14.33 -5.98 -1.26
CA GLY A 122 -15.74 -5.58 -1.23
C GLY A 122 -16.20 -4.94 0.07
N ARG A 123 -15.47 -5.12 1.17
CA ARG A 123 -15.75 -4.53 2.48
C ARG A 123 -14.50 -4.04 3.16
N VAL A 124 -14.63 -2.93 3.87
CA VAL A 124 -13.64 -2.45 4.84
C VAL A 124 -14.35 -2.28 6.17
N PHE A 125 -13.71 -2.70 7.24
CA PHE A 125 -14.30 -2.68 8.58
C PHE A 125 -13.63 -1.59 9.42
N VAL A 126 -14.42 -0.89 10.22
CA VAL A 126 -13.96 0.19 11.10
C VAL A 126 -14.54 -0.05 12.48
N SER A 127 -13.73 0.06 13.53
CA SER A 127 -14.23 -0.01 14.90
C SER A 127 -15.22 1.11 15.21
N GLU A 128 -16.24 0.85 16.03
CA GLU A 128 -17.27 1.82 16.38
C GLU A 128 -16.68 3.11 16.96
N ALA A 129 -15.75 2.99 17.89
CA ALA A 129 -15.13 4.14 18.55
C ALA A 129 -14.20 4.97 17.64
N ALA A 130 -13.74 4.44 16.50
CA ALA A 130 -13.01 5.21 15.50
C ALA A 130 -13.89 6.26 14.81
N GLY A 131 -15.21 6.11 14.91
CA GLY A 131 -16.18 7.04 14.33
C GLY A 131 -16.15 7.05 12.80
N THR A 132 -16.71 8.12 12.21
CA THR A 132 -16.82 8.28 10.76
C THR A 132 -15.77 9.22 10.16
N ASP A 133 -14.73 9.56 10.93
CA ASP A 133 -13.67 10.50 10.48
C ASP A 133 -12.43 9.78 9.93
N THR A 134 -12.49 8.47 9.78
CA THR A 134 -11.44 7.66 9.17
C THR A 134 -11.36 7.88 7.66
N TYR A 135 -10.21 7.57 7.05
CA TYR A 135 -10.03 7.76 5.61
C TYR A 135 -11.01 6.88 4.80
N GLN A 136 -11.39 5.69 5.29
CA GLN A 136 -12.36 4.83 4.62
C GLN A 136 -13.71 5.51 4.42
N PHE A 137 -14.23 6.17 5.44
CA PHE A 137 -15.48 6.92 5.31
C PHE A 137 -15.33 8.17 4.44
N LYS A 138 -14.17 8.87 4.54
CA LYS A 138 -13.88 10.04 3.70
C LYS A 138 -13.80 9.66 2.23
N ASP A 139 -13.03 8.62 1.89
CA ASP A 139 -12.86 8.14 0.54
C ASP A 139 -14.15 7.55 -0.03
N SER A 140 -14.95 6.85 0.78
CA SER A 140 -16.28 6.36 0.39
C SER A 140 -17.24 7.50 0.03
N ARG A 141 -17.22 8.61 0.77
CA ARG A 141 -18.03 9.80 0.41
C ARG A 141 -17.57 10.43 -0.89
N ILE A 142 -16.25 10.60 -1.06
CA ILE A 142 -15.66 11.12 -2.30
C ILE A 142 -16.02 10.21 -3.48
N ALA A 143 -15.88 8.90 -3.32
CA ALA A 143 -16.23 7.94 -4.36
C ALA A 143 -17.70 8.07 -4.77
N LYS A 144 -18.62 8.20 -3.81
CA LYS A 144 -20.05 8.38 -4.07
C LYS A 144 -20.33 9.68 -4.83
N GLU A 145 -19.71 10.79 -4.46
CA GLU A 145 -19.83 12.09 -5.13
C GLU A 145 -19.34 12.01 -6.59
N MET A 146 -18.29 11.21 -6.83
CA MET A 146 -17.70 11.00 -8.16
C MET A 146 -18.39 9.92 -8.98
N GLY A 147 -19.39 9.21 -8.43
CA GLY A 147 -20.02 8.06 -9.09
C GLY A 147 -19.08 6.85 -9.25
N CYS A 148 -18.06 6.73 -8.41
CA CYS A 148 -17.13 5.61 -8.41
C CYS A 148 -17.60 4.49 -7.48
N ALA A 149 -17.25 3.24 -7.81
CA ALA A 149 -17.41 2.14 -6.88
C ALA A 149 -16.39 2.25 -5.73
N TYR A 150 -16.81 1.85 -4.54
CA TYR A 150 -15.97 1.78 -3.33
C TYR A 150 -16.41 0.59 -2.48
N PRO A 151 -15.52 -0.08 -1.75
CA PRO A 151 -15.92 -1.13 -0.81
C PRO A 151 -16.96 -0.65 0.20
N GLU A 152 -17.85 -1.54 0.61
CA GLU A 152 -18.80 -1.23 1.68
C GLU A 152 -18.04 -0.93 2.98
N VAL A 153 -18.26 0.23 3.58
CA VAL A 153 -17.67 0.56 4.89
C VAL A 153 -18.61 0.09 5.99
N VAL A 154 -18.19 -0.91 6.74
CA VAL A 154 -18.95 -1.54 7.83
C VAL A 154 -18.39 -1.12 9.17
N GLN A 155 -19.20 -0.48 10.01
CA GLN A 155 -18.82 -0.17 11.39
C GLN A 155 -19.04 -1.41 12.26
N LEU A 156 -17.98 -1.90 12.89
CA LEU A 156 -18.03 -3.09 13.75
C LEU A 156 -18.33 -2.70 15.20
N HIS A 157 -19.35 -3.35 15.76
CA HIS A 157 -19.71 -3.25 17.17
C HIS A 157 -19.16 -4.46 17.93
N THR A 158 -18.59 -4.25 19.10
CA THR A 158 -17.95 -5.30 19.91
C THR A 158 -18.85 -6.54 20.11
N GLU A 159 -20.13 -6.30 20.38
CA GLU A 159 -21.10 -7.38 20.69
C GLU A 159 -21.46 -8.23 19.46
N THR A 160 -21.40 -7.66 18.25
CA THR A 160 -21.81 -8.30 17.00
C THR A 160 -20.65 -8.47 16.00
N LEU A 161 -19.42 -8.26 16.45
CA LEU A 161 -18.21 -8.24 15.64
C LEU A 161 -18.11 -9.44 14.72
N GLU A 162 -18.27 -10.66 15.24
CA GLU A 162 -18.13 -11.90 14.48
C GLU A 162 -19.23 -12.04 13.41
N GLN A 163 -20.47 -11.67 13.75
CA GLN A 163 -21.59 -11.70 12.83
C GLN A 163 -21.43 -10.66 11.71
N GLN A 164 -21.00 -9.44 12.06
CA GLN A 164 -20.81 -8.34 11.08
C GLN A 164 -19.62 -8.58 10.17
N LEU A 165 -18.52 -9.16 10.68
CA LEU A 165 -17.35 -9.55 9.89
C LEU A 165 -17.75 -10.59 8.82
N GLY A 166 -18.66 -11.54 9.14
CA GLY A 166 -19.12 -12.56 8.20
C GLY A 166 -17.95 -13.38 7.64
N GLU A 167 -18.00 -13.71 6.36
CA GLU A 167 -16.95 -14.41 5.61
C GLU A 167 -15.98 -13.44 4.91
N GLY A 168 -15.94 -12.16 5.35
CA GLY A 168 -15.08 -11.16 4.75
C GLY A 168 -13.59 -11.47 4.94
N GLU A 169 -12.84 -11.43 3.85
CA GLU A 169 -11.38 -11.50 3.89
C GLU A 169 -10.79 -10.16 4.31
N VAL A 170 -9.84 -10.18 5.24
CA VAL A 170 -9.08 -9.01 5.71
C VAL A 170 -7.61 -9.26 5.45
N PHE A 171 -6.95 -8.30 4.82
CA PHE A 171 -5.55 -8.42 4.41
C PHE A 171 -4.60 -7.61 5.30
N LYS A 172 -5.10 -6.51 5.84
CA LYS A 172 -4.35 -5.59 6.68
C LYS A 172 -5.27 -4.95 7.72
N ILE A 173 -4.72 -4.69 8.89
CA ILE A 173 -5.37 -3.93 9.94
C ILE A 173 -4.49 -2.74 10.29
N LEU A 174 -5.05 -1.54 10.24
CA LEU A 174 -4.45 -0.33 10.77
C LEU A 174 -5.06 -0.09 12.17
N ILE A 175 -4.22 0.06 13.17
CA ILE A 175 -4.61 0.19 14.57
C ILE A 175 -4.16 1.57 15.07
N TRP A 176 -5.06 2.29 15.73
CA TRP A 176 -4.77 3.54 16.43
C TRP A 176 -4.81 3.31 17.94
N HIS A 177 -3.76 3.76 18.62
CA HIS A 177 -3.66 3.75 20.08
C HIS A 177 -3.43 5.17 20.61
N GLU A 178 -3.85 5.44 21.82
CA GLU A 178 -3.77 6.77 22.45
C GLU A 178 -2.53 6.94 23.35
N ASN A 179 -1.94 5.82 23.80
CA ASN A 179 -0.84 5.81 24.75
C ASN A 179 0.08 4.58 24.57
N ASP A 180 1.24 4.65 25.20
CA ASP A 180 2.27 3.61 25.13
C ASP A 180 1.79 2.27 25.75
N ALA A 181 0.95 2.32 26.79
CA ALA A 181 0.44 1.08 27.41
C ALA A 181 -0.43 0.27 26.47
N GLN A 182 -1.29 0.93 25.67
CA GLN A 182 -2.06 0.24 24.63
C GLN A 182 -1.14 -0.32 23.54
N ARG A 183 -0.16 0.49 23.08
CA ARG A 183 0.82 0.05 22.08
C ARG A 183 1.55 -1.21 22.54
N ASP A 184 2.13 -1.15 23.74
CA ASP A 184 2.95 -2.24 24.28
C ASP A 184 2.10 -3.51 24.47
N ALA A 185 0.87 -3.38 24.98
CA ALA A 185 -0.04 -4.52 25.09
C ALA A 185 -0.40 -5.16 23.74
N ILE A 186 -0.55 -4.35 22.68
CA ILE A 186 -0.81 -4.85 21.32
C ILE A 186 0.44 -5.56 20.78
N PHE A 187 1.64 -5.03 21.00
CA PHE A 187 2.88 -5.72 20.61
C PHE A 187 3.04 -7.05 21.33
N ASP A 188 2.82 -7.11 22.67
CA ASP A 188 2.87 -8.35 23.44
C ASP A 188 1.88 -9.39 22.89
N PHE A 189 0.68 -8.94 22.49
CA PHE A 189 -0.30 -9.82 21.86
C PHE A 189 0.21 -10.36 20.51
N LEU A 190 0.76 -9.51 19.65
CA LEU A 190 1.28 -9.90 18.34
C LEU A 190 2.47 -10.87 18.47
N GLU A 191 3.37 -10.65 19.42
CA GLU A 191 4.50 -11.56 19.69
C GLU A 191 4.03 -12.95 20.15
N ALA A 192 2.91 -13.03 20.86
CA ALA A 192 2.32 -14.30 21.28
C ALA A 192 1.56 -15.05 20.15
N HIS A 193 1.35 -14.39 19.00
CA HIS A 193 0.58 -14.93 17.86
C HIS A 193 1.43 -14.97 16.59
N PRO A 194 2.24 -16.02 16.37
CA PRO A 194 3.23 -16.07 15.29
C PRO A 194 2.64 -16.06 13.87
N GLY A 195 1.33 -16.23 13.71
CA GLY A 195 0.61 -16.08 12.44
C GLY A 195 0.39 -14.62 12.03
N ILE A 196 0.68 -13.67 12.91
CA ILE A 196 0.50 -12.23 12.69
C ILE A 196 1.81 -11.52 12.99
N HIS A 197 2.16 -10.51 12.20
CA HIS A 197 3.21 -9.59 12.57
C HIS A 197 2.68 -8.15 12.51
N GLY A 198 3.29 -7.26 13.29
CA GLY A 198 2.91 -5.86 13.30
C GLY A 198 4.09 -4.94 13.56
N PHE A 199 3.95 -3.70 13.14
CA PHE A 199 4.97 -2.66 13.29
C PHE A 199 4.32 -1.28 13.42
N SER A 200 5.03 -0.36 14.07
CA SER A 200 4.59 1.05 14.14
C SER A 200 4.84 1.75 12.80
N THR A 201 3.82 2.44 12.31
CA THR A 201 3.90 3.30 11.12
C THR A 201 3.95 4.77 11.48
N ALA A 202 3.45 5.13 12.67
CA ALA A 202 3.53 6.48 13.23
C ALA A 202 3.48 6.39 14.77
N ARG A 203 3.65 7.53 15.44
CA ARG A 203 3.66 7.60 16.91
C ARG A 203 2.45 6.93 17.58
N THR A 204 1.29 7.01 16.95
CA THR A 204 0.01 6.52 17.50
C THR A 204 -0.65 5.50 16.58
N MET A 205 0.09 4.94 15.62
CA MET A 205 -0.44 4.04 14.60
C MET A 205 0.46 2.82 14.42
N MET A 206 -0.18 1.68 14.26
CA MET A 206 0.45 0.39 13.98
C MET A 206 -0.26 -0.28 12.81
N GLU A 207 0.47 -1.05 12.02
CA GLU A 207 -0.10 -1.99 11.06
C GLU A 207 0.09 -3.42 11.56
N ALA A 208 -0.92 -4.26 11.34
CA ALA A 208 -0.84 -5.71 11.52
C ALA A 208 -1.17 -6.42 10.21
N LEU A 209 -0.39 -7.43 9.89
CA LEU A 209 -0.43 -8.22 8.66
C LEU A 209 -0.33 -9.72 8.99
N PRO A 210 -0.87 -10.61 8.16
CA PRO A 210 -0.52 -12.03 8.24
C PRO A 210 0.98 -12.24 8.07
N THR A 211 1.55 -13.20 8.76
CA THR A 211 2.98 -13.52 8.63
C THR A 211 3.33 -13.95 7.21
N GLY A 212 4.45 -13.46 6.71
CA GLY A 212 4.91 -13.69 5.34
C GLY A 212 4.34 -12.72 4.29
N VAL A 213 3.55 -11.73 4.74
CA VAL A 213 3.03 -10.65 3.88
C VAL A 213 3.87 -9.40 4.08
N ASP A 214 4.45 -8.90 3.00
CA ASP A 214 5.08 -7.58 2.90
C ASP A 214 5.06 -7.09 1.44
N LYS A 215 5.41 -5.83 1.21
CA LYS A 215 5.44 -5.27 -0.16
C LYS A 215 6.43 -5.99 -1.07
N ALA A 216 7.53 -6.55 -0.54
CA ALA A 216 8.51 -7.28 -1.36
C ALA A 216 7.94 -8.59 -1.91
N ALA A 217 7.25 -9.36 -1.08
CA ALA A 217 6.54 -10.57 -1.51
C ALA A 217 5.48 -10.23 -2.57
N GLY A 218 4.71 -9.15 -2.37
CA GLY A 218 3.74 -8.67 -3.35
C GLY A 218 4.38 -8.28 -4.68
N VAL A 219 5.49 -7.53 -4.66
CA VAL A 219 6.26 -7.15 -5.87
C VAL A 219 6.80 -8.37 -6.60
N GLN A 220 7.31 -9.36 -5.89
CA GLN A 220 7.76 -10.61 -6.49
C GLN A 220 6.61 -11.30 -7.23
N ILE A 221 5.45 -11.47 -6.59
CA ILE A 221 4.27 -12.10 -7.19
C ILE A 221 3.80 -11.31 -8.43
N ALA A 222 3.73 -9.97 -8.33
CA ALA A 222 3.33 -9.12 -9.46
C ALA A 222 4.30 -9.25 -10.65
N ALA A 223 5.61 -9.28 -10.39
CA ALA A 223 6.63 -9.49 -11.41
C ALA A 223 6.52 -10.87 -12.07
N GLU A 224 6.37 -11.93 -11.27
CA GLU A 224 6.21 -13.31 -11.77
C GLU A 224 4.99 -13.48 -12.69
N LYS A 225 3.87 -12.77 -12.40
CA LYS A 225 2.69 -12.75 -13.28
C LYS A 225 2.94 -12.14 -14.66
N LEU A 226 3.98 -11.30 -14.77
CA LEU A 226 4.44 -10.71 -16.04
C LEU A 226 5.60 -11.49 -16.67
N GLY A 227 6.01 -12.61 -16.07
CA GLY A 227 7.20 -13.37 -16.51
C GLY A 227 8.52 -12.65 -16.20
N LEU A 228 8.52 -11.76 -15.22
CA LEU A 228 9.67 -10.97 -14.80
C LEU A 228 10.18 -11.44 -13.42
N THR A 229 11.34 -10.93 -13.06
CA THR A 229 11.94 -11.12 -11.73
C THR A 229 12.06 -9.76 -11.00
N PRO A 230 12.19 -9.74 -9.67
CA PRO A 230 12.44 -8.50 -8.94
C PRO A 230 13.66 -7.71 -9.42
N ALA A 231 14.68 -8.38 -9.99
CA ALA A 231 15.85 -7.74 -10.60
C ALA A 231 15.51 -6.86 -11.83
N GLN A 232 14.32 -7.01 -12.41
CA GLN A 232 13.81 -6.22 -13.53
C GLN A 232 12.79 -5.16 -13.07
N CYS A 233 12.62 -5.02 -11.74
CA CYS A 233 11.75 -4.02 -11.15
C CYS A 233 12.54 -2.79 -10.70
N CYS A 234 11.97 -1.61 -10.95
CA CYS A 234 12.34 -0.36 -10.30
C CYS A 234 11.24 -0.01 -9.30
N VAL A 235 11.60 0.23 -8.04
CA VAL A 235 10.64 0.55 -6.99
C VAL A 235 10.94 1.90 -6.34
N PHE A 236 9.87 2.65 -6.02
CA PHE A 236 9.94 3.92 -5.31
C PHE A 236 9.22 3.79 -3.97
N GLY A 237 9.80 4.37 -2.91
CA GLY A 237 9.20 4.36 -1.59
C GLY A 237 9.77 5.43 -0.66
N ASP A 238 9.13 5.64 0.49
CA ASP A 238 9.50 6.67 1.45
C ASP A 238 9.40 6.24 2.93
N SER A 239 8.75 5.13 3.24
CA SER A 239 8.48 4.72 4.62
C SER A 239 8.95 3.29 4.93
N GLY A 240 9.00 2.94 6.22
CA GLY A 240 9.59 1.68 6.70
C GLY A 240 9.01 0.42 6.06
N ASN A 241 7.72 0.43 5.65
CA ASN A 241 7.10 -0.70 4.96
C ASN A 241 7.61 -0.89 3.50
N ASP A 242 8.40 0.06 2.97
CA ASP A 242 9.03 -0.02 1.64
C ASP A 242 10.42 -0.66 1.68
N VAL A 243 11.06 -0.70 2.86
CA VAL A 243 12.45 -1.15 3.01
C VAL A 243 12.68 -2.53 2.40
N ALA A 244 11.74 -3.46 2.61
CA ALA A 244 11.86 -4.81 2.08
C ALA A 244 11.82 -4.83 0.54
N MET A 245 10.87 -4.10 -0.09
CA MET A 245 10.79 -4.04 -1.55
C MET A 245 11.96 -3.29 -2.19
N LEU A 246 12.46 -2.22 -1.54
CA LEU A 246 13.65 -1.50 -2.00
C LEU A 246 14.89 -2.39 -2.04
N LYS A 247 15.07 -3.24 -1.02
CA LYS A 247 16.20 -4.20 -0.96
C LYS A 247 16.10 -5.31 -2.00
N ALA A 248 14.89 -5.71 -2.38
CA ALA A 248 14.65 -6.83 -3.29
C ALA A 248 14.70 -6.45 -4.77
N ALA A 249 14.48 -5.19 -5.10
CA ALA A 249 14.38 -4.70 -6.48
C ALA A 249 15.75 -4.58 -7.18
N GLY A 250 15.72 -4.61 -8.51
CA GLY A 250 16.91 -4.37 -9.34
C GLY A 250 17.38 -2.91 -9.31
N LEU A 251 16.46 -1.98 -9.15
CA LEU A 251 16.73 -0.56 -8.95
C LEU A 251 15.77 -0.02 -7.88
N SER A 252 16.31 0.60 -6.85
CA SER A 252 15.54 1.18 -5.77
C SER A 252 15.75 2.70 -5.66
N VAL A 253 14.66 3.43 -5.47
CA VAL A 253 14.65 4.89 -5.38
C VAL A 253 13.92 5.32 -4.12
N ALA A 254 14.63 5.96 -3.20
CA ALA A 254 14.04 6.63 -2.06
C ALA A 254 13.52 8.02 -2.45
N MET A 255 12.40 8.43 -1.88
CA MET A 255 11.98 9.82 -1.97
C MET A 255 12.87 10.71 -1.12
N GLN A 256 13.04 11.99 -1.48
CA GLN A 256 13.79 12.96 -0.67
C GLN A 256 13.19 13.12 0.75
N ASN A 257 11.87 12.98 0.87
CA ASN A 257 11.14 13.01 2.14
C ASN A 257 11.12 11.66 2.88
N ALA A 258 11.89 10.67 2.43
CA ALA A 258 11.88 9.34 3.02
C ALA A 258 12.51 9.31 4.42
N SER A 259 12.15 8.31 5.20
CA SER A 259 12.74 8.01 6.49
C SER A 259 14.20 7.52 6.36
N ASP A 260 14.99 7.66 7.42
CA ASP A 260 16.43 7.35 7.41
C ASP A 260 16.71 5.87 7.05
N ASP A 261 15.86 4.95 7.46
CA ASP A 261 15.97 3.52 7.15
C ASP A 261 15.75 3.21 5.67
N VAL A 262 14.88 3.98 5.00
CA VAL A 262 14.65 3.92 3.55
C VAL A 262 15.82 4.53 2.79
N LEU A 263 16.28 5.72 3.20
CA LEU A 263 17.45 6.38 2.61
C LEU A 263 18.71 5.51 2.69
N ALA A 264 18.87 4.74 3.77
CA ALA A 264 20.04 3.88 3.99
C ALA A 264 20.14 2.67 3.05
N VAL A 265 19.03 2.26 2.39
CA VAL A 265 18.97 1.03 1.59
C VAL A 265 18.75 1.27 0.10
N ALA A 266 18.34 2.47 -0.31
CA ALA A 266 18.03 2.78 -1.70
C ALA A 266 19.31 2.98 -2.54
N ASP A 267 19.25 2.61 -3.83
CA ASP A 267 20.31 2.89 -4.82
C ASP A 267 20.38 4.39 -5.16
N LEU A 268 19.24 5.06 -5.21
CA LEU A 268 19.10 6.46 -5.58
C LEU A 268 18.14 7.18 -4.63
N VAL A 269 18.29 8.51 -4.56
CA VAL A 269 17.36 9.40 -3.85
C VAL A 269 16.84 10.45 -4.84
N THR A 270 15.55 10.78 -4.79
CA THR A 270 14.98 11.83 -5.65
C THR A 270 15.52 13.19 -5.25
N ASP A 271 15.75 14.07 -6.24
CA ASP A 271 16.24 15.44 -6.01
C ASP A 271 15.18 16.33 -5.31
N TYR A 272 13.91 15.91 -5.31
CA TYR A 272 12.75 16.65 -4.80
C TYR A 272 11.82 15.75 -3.99
N PRO A 273 11.08 16.28 -3.00
CA PRO A 273 10.08 15.53 -2.26
C PRO A 273 8.84 15.21 -3.12
N ASN A 274 7.95 14.40 -2.56
CA ASN A 274 6.66 14.08 -3.21
C ASN A 274 5.80 15.32 -3.50
N SER A 275 5.86 16.35 -2.64
CA SER A 275 5.16 17.63 -2.82
C SER A 275 5.64 18.48 -4.00
N GLU A 276 6.79 18.14 -4.56
CA GLU A 276 7.41 18.83 -5.71
C GLU A 276 7.64 17.87 -6.90
N PHE A 277 6.78 16.87 -7.05
CA PHE A 277 6.82 15.89 -8.15
C PHE A 277 8.10 15.04 -8.20
N GLY A 278 8.74 14.77 -7.05
CA GLY A 278 10.03 14.10 -6.99
C GLY A 278 10.07 12.77 -7.73
N ALA A 279 9.05 11.92 -7.58
CA ALA A 279 8.95 10.65 -8.29
C ALA A 279 8.83 10.85 -9.82
N ALA A 280 7.95 11.75 -10.28
CA ALA A 280 7.76 12.02 -11.70
C ALA A 280 9.04 12.55 -12.36
N ARG A 281 9.71 13.51 -11.73
CA ARG A 281 10.99 14.08 -12.24
C ARG A 281 12.09 13.02 -12.30
N MET A 282 12.18 12.16 -11.31
CA MET A 282 13.16 11.07 -11.33
C MET A 282 12.85 10.05 -12.42
N LEU A 283 11.59 9.69 -12.61
CA LEU A 283 11.14 8.80 -13.70
C LEU A 283 11.46 9.38 -15.07
N GLN A 284 11.23 10.70 -15.29
CA GLN A 284 11.61 11.39 -16.52
C GLN A 284 13.12 11.30 -16.75
N LYS A 285 13.92 11.60 -15.72
CA LYS A 285 15.39 11.57 -15.77
C LYS A 285 15.94 10.19 -16.13
N LEU A 286 15.37 9.12 -15.51
CA LEU A 286 15.87 7.76 -15.68
C LEU A 286 15.39 7.06 -16.96
N PHE A 287 14.15 7.30 -17.39
CA PHE A 287 13.50 6.48 -18.40
C PHE A 287 12.94 7.23 -19.62
N LEU A 288 12.78 8.57 -19.54
CA LEU A 288 12.14 9.35 -20.60
C LEU A 288 13.07 10.36 -21.26
N SER A 289 14.16 10.77 -20.61
CA SER A 289 15.15 11.66 -21.23
C SER A 289 15.79 11.01 -22.44
N GLU A 290 15.87 11.70 -23.56
CA GLU A 290 16.72 11.32 -24.68
C GLU A 290 18.19 11.54 -24.26
N GLU A 291 19.08 10.57 -24.60
CA GLU A 291 20.52 10.70 -24.39
C GLU A 291 21.12 11.85 -25.21
#